data_43c700baa62885cd5cc1450f9ff922c0
#
_entry.id   43c700baa62885cd5cc1450f9ff922c0
#
_cell.length_a   1.000
_cell.length_b   1.000
_cell.length_c   1.000
_cell.angle_alpha   90.00
_cell.angle_beta   90.00
_cell.angle_gamma   90.00
#
_symmetry.space_group_name_H-M   'P 1'
#
loop_
_entity.id
_entity.type
_entity.pdbx_description
1 polymer ?
#
loop_
_entity_poly.entity_id
_entity_poly.type
_entity_poly.pdbx_seq_one_letter_code
_entity_poly.pdbx_strand_id
1 'polypeptide(L)'
;MSDRWISLVAIDPAKERCELDFSAGQRDVVADTNLVYLRHLDAWSKKWDNGRIEIKDNLQFSKLVYGSLYYILISLPSDSTYLPTNQFFGLSPGGLANGANFTDYQGHVFWDMETWMYPGILMLHPELAKAMLSYRLFSMPAARERAVAGGYDGIRYPWEGGSTGAEVTPDICIPCRENQQHITGDIAFAARQYVSATRDLQWLQTEMGYEFIREMAAFWVSRAEEDWNNDTMMYNINGVMPPDEYQISINNSVYTNIGAKLSIMFAEYAACLAGTAEDNAMIEKWRHVAENIYVPFSEFKRYHPEFEGFEDVTGDRKIIKQADAILTGFPQMWSMPEDVRRNDLELYEKITDHGGPAMTWGMFSIGWLELGDKNKAREFFHKSYSPYVREPFKVWTEAQSGIGAVNFITGMGGFLQTVLFGYGGVRLRVEKLEFDPEIIPGTSGMRLVGLDYLGNSLNIDVYEEVIKIVKTKASEHTIDLVTSDSKIKFILHSGKIFLLNNV
;
A
#
# COMPACT_ATOMS: atom_id res chain seq x y z
N MET A 1 5.72 -31.73 40.80
CA MET A 1 4.96 -30.46 40.53
C MET A 1 5.90 -29.63 39.67
N SER A 2 5.50 -29.26 38.46
CA SER A 2 6.29 -28.32 37.68
C SER A 2 5.94 -26.92 38.20
N ASP A 3 6.90 -26.22 38.76
CA ASP A 3 6.74 -24.83 39.17
C ASP A 3 6.49 -24.00 37.89
N ARG A 4 5.30 -23.42 37.77
CA ARG A 4 4.99 -22.48 36.65
C ARG A 4 5.20 -21.06 37.16
N TRP A 5 6.00 -20.29 36.43
CA TRP A 5 6.19 -18.87 36.65
C TRP A 5 5.41 -18.08 35.61
N ILE A 6 4.63 -17.12 36.03
CA ILE A 6 3.85 -16.23 35.15
C ILE A 6 4.28 -14.80 35.46
N SER A 7 4.71 -14.08 34.44
CA SER A 7 4.96 -12.64 34.53
C SER A 7 3.85 -11.91 33.77
N LEU A 8 3.22 -10.95 34.42
CA LEU A 8 2.24 -10.06 33.80
C LEU A 8 2.83 -8.65 33.71
N VAL A 9 2.66 -8.04 32.54
CA VAL A 9 3.01 -6.65 32.27
C VAL A 9 1.81 -6.00 31.59
N ALA A 10 1.38 -4.85 32.10
CA ALA A 10 0.40 -4.00 31.43
C ALA A 10 1.11 -2.73 30.96
N ILE A 11 0.85 -2.29 29.75
CA ILE A 11 1.43 -1.09 29.15
C ILE A 11 0.30 -0.25 28.58
N ASP A 12 0.12 0.95 29.12
CA ASP A 12 -0.86 1.93 28.65
C ASP A 12 -0.35 3.34 29.00
N PRO A 13 -0.51 4.35 28.16
CA PRO A 13 -0.15 5.73 28.48
C PRO A 13 -0.96 6.32 29.65
N ALA A 14 -2.16 5.80 29.92
CA ALA A 14 -2.99 6.21 31.03
C ALA A 14 -2.79 5.25 32.25
N LYS A 15 -2.25 5.78 33.36
CA LYS A 15 -1.94 5.00 34.56
C LYS A 15 -3.15 4.18 35.08
N GLU A 16 -4.32 4.80 35.16
CA GLU A 16 -5.56 4.15 35.66
C GLU A 16 -5.95 2.95 34.78
N ARG A 17 -5.75 3.05 33.49
CA ARG A 17 -6.01 1.98 32.51
C ARG A 17 -5.01 0.85 32.63
N CYS A 18 -3.73 1.20 32.76
CA CYS A 18 -2.66 0.23 33.01
C CYS A 18 -2.95 -0.58 34.30
N GLU A 19 -3.41 0.06 35.39
CA GLU A 19 -3.80 -0.60 36.65
C GLU A 19 -5.03 -1.50 36.48
N LEU A 20 -6.02 -1.08 35.69
CA LEU A 20 -7.21 -1.89 35.37
C LEU A 20 -6.85 -3.14 34.58
N ASP A 21 -6.05 -3.01 33.52
CA ASP A 21 -5.63 -4.11 32.70
C ASP A 21 -4.75 -5.10 33.45
N PHE A 22 -3.81 -4.60 34.24
CA PHE A 22 -3.00 -5.45 35.14
C PHE A 22 -3.86 -6.23 36.11
N SER A 23 -4.82 -5.57 36.76
CA SER A 23 -5.72 -6.19 37.74
C SER A 23 -6.64 -7.21 37.06
N ALA A 24 -7.09 -6.96 35.84
CA ALA A 24 -7.86 -7.91 35.04
C ALA A 24 -7.05 -9.16 34.72
N GLY A 25 -5.83 -8.98 34.19
CA GLY A 25 -4.89 -10.08 33.90
C GLY A 25 -4.56 -10.90 35.18
N GLN A 26 -4.38 -10.24 36.30
CA GLN A 26 -4.14 -10.93 37.57
C GLN A 26 -5.33 -11.78 38.01
N ARG A 27 -6.56 -11.26 37.91
CA ARG A 27 -7.78 -12.05 38.20
C ARG A 27 -7.89 -13.27 37.27
N ASP A 28 -7.59 -13.10 35.97
CA ASP A 28 -7.64 -14.19 35.02
C ASP A 28 -6.64 -15.29 35.37
N VAL A 29 -5.39 -14.95 35.68
CA VAL A 29 -4.35 -15.91 36.08
C VAL A 29 -4.73 -16.65 37.35
N VAL A 30 -5.35 -15.97 38.35
CA VAL A 30 -5.81 -16.59 39.59
C VAL A 30 -6.98 -17.54 39.35
N ALA A 31 -7.89 -17.19 38.41
CA ALA A 31 -9.05 -18.04 38.08
C ALA A 31 -8.62 -19.29 37.30
N ASP A 32 -7.81 -19.11 36.27
CA ASP A 32 -7.17 -20.18 35.47
C ASP A 32 -5.88 -19.64 34.87
N THR A 33 -4.76 -20.29 35.14
CA THR A 33 -3.43 -19.91 34.62
C THR A 33 -3.37 -19.92 33.11
N ASN A 34 -4.30 -20.56 32.42
CA ASN A 34 -4.37 -20.61 30.95
C ASN A 34 -5.31 -19.54 30.37
N LEU A 35 -6.09 -18.84 31.19
CA LEU A 35 -7.17 -17.98 30.68
C LEU A 35 -6.69 -16.83 29.80
N VAL A 36 -5.57 -16.20 30.16
CA VAL A 36 -4.95 -15.14 29.36
C VAL A 36 -4.53 -15.71 28.00
N TYR A 37 -3.93 -16.89 27.98
CA TYR A 37 -3.53 -17.56 26.74
C TYR A 37 -4.74 -17.94 25.87
N LEU A 38 -5.80 -18.47 26.47
CA LEU A 38 -7.03 -18.82 25.75
C LEU A 38 -7.72 -17.60 25.13
N ARG A 39 -7.74 -16.47 25.85
CA ARG A 39 -8.25 -15.21 25.29
C ARG A 39 -7.40 -14.69 24.14
N HIS A 40 -6.10 -14.81 24.25
CA HIS A 40 -5.17 -14.46 23.17
C HIS A 40 -5.43 -15.33 21.92
N LEU A 41 -5.60 -16.64 22.10
CA LEU A 41 -5.95 -17.55 21.01
C LEU A 41 -7.29 -17.18 20.36
N ASP A 42 -8.31 -16.86 21.17
CA ASP A 42 -9.63 -16.46 20.68
C ASP A 42 -9.56 -15.17 19.86
N ALA A 43 -8.80 -14.17 20.33
CA ALA A 43 -8.59 -12.91 19.63
C ALA A 43 -7.92 -13.13 18.27
N TRP A 44 -6.87 -13.96 18.23
CA TRP A 44 -6.21 -14.31 16.97
C TRP A 44 -7.10 -15.15 16.05
N SER A 45 -7.85 -16.12 16.60
CA SER A 45 -8.80 -16.90 15.81
C SER A 45 -9.77 -15.99 15.06
N LYS A 46 -10.35 -15.02 15.76
CA LYS A 46 -11.27 -14.03 15.16
C LYS A 46 -10.63 -13.23 14.02
N LYS A 47 -9.34 -12.83 14.16
CA LYS A 47 -8.61 -12.16 13.09
C LYS A 47 -8.37 -13.09 11.89
N TRP A 48 -8.04 -14.38 12.15
CA TRP A 48 -7.78 -15.36 11.09
C TRP A 48 -9.05 -15.96 10.48
N ASP A 49 -10.20 -15.93 11.15
CA ASP A 49 -11.47 -16.43 10.62
C ASP A 49 -11.91 -15.65 9.38
N ASN A 50 -11.53 -14.36 9.32
CA ASN A 50 -11.83 -13.50 8.19
C ASN A 50 -10.60 -12.62 7.88
N GLY A 51 -10.16 -12.60 6.65
CA GLY A 51 -8.98 -11.80 6.25
C GLY A 51 -7.67 -12.59 6.26
N ARG A 52 -7.60 -13.69 5.48
CA ARG A 52 -6.38 -14.50 5.32
C ARG A 52 -6.23 -15.09 3.93
N ILE A 53 -5.02 -15.54 3.63
CA ILE A 53 -4.67 -16.22 2.39
C ILE A 53 -4.18 -17.64 2.73
N GLU A 54 -4.88 -18.64 2.24
CA GLU A 54 -4.52 -20.06 2.40
C GLU A 54 -3.83 -20.58 1.12
N ILE A 55 -2.68 -21.21 1.29
CA ILE A 55 -1.92 -21.82 0.20
C ILE A 55 -2.10 -23.35 0.26
N LYS A 56 -2.36 -23.99 -0.88
CA LYS A 56 -2.58 -25.43 -0.99
C LYS A 56 -1.29 -26.14 -1.37
N ASP A 57 -1.06 -27.29 -0.72
CA ASP A 57 0.00 -28.26 -1.00
C ASP A 57 1.45 -27.75 -0.95
N ASN A 58 1.67 -26.59 -0.30
CA ASN A 58 2.99 -26.06 -0.04
C ASN A 58 3.09 -25.42 1.36
N LEU A 59 3.43 -26.24 2.36
CA LEU A 59 3.51 -25.80 3.75
C LEU A 59 4.56 -24.70 3.98
N GLN A 60 5.70 -24.75 3.30
CA GLN A 60 6.76 -23.74 3.51
C GLN A 60 6.34 -22.38 2.96
N PHE A 61 5.69 -22.38 1.81
CA PHE A 61 5.14 -21.16 1.24
C PHE A 61 3.94 -20.65 2.04
N SER A 62 3.08 -21.54 2.54
CA SER A 62 2.00 -21.18 3.47
C SER A 62 2.52 -20.47 4.71
N LYS A 63 3.61 -21.00 5.34
CA LYS A 63 4.27 -20.34 6.48
C LYS A 63 4.80 -18.95 6.13
N LEU A 64 5.32 -18.76 4.93
CA LEU A 64 5.82 -17.47 4.49
C LEU A 64 4.68 -16.45 4.36
N VAL A 65 3.56 -16.83 3.72
CA VAL A 65 2.39 -15.95 3.57
C VAL A 65 1.78 -15.59 4.92
N TYR A 66 1.53 -16.59 5.78
CA TYR A 66 1.00 -16.36 7.13
C TYR A 66 1.94 -15.54 8.00
N GLY A 67 3.25 -15.83 7.95
CA GLY A 67 4.27 -15.08 8.69
C GLY A 67 4.31 -13.61 8.27
N SER A 68 4.31 -13.35 6.97
CA SER A 68 4.32 -11.98 6.44
C SER A 68 3.09 -11.19 6.87
N LEU A 69 1.89 -11.78 6.78
CA LEU A 69 0.66 -11.15 7.24
C LEU A 69 0.66 -10.96 8.77
N TYR A 70 1.12 -11.95 9.52
CA TYR A 70 1.23 -11.90 10.98
C TYR A 70 2.11 -10.73 11.44
N TYR A 71 3.30 -10.55 10.86
CA TYR A 71 4.21 -9.48 11.27
C TYR A 71 3.63 -8.07 11.01
N ILE A 72 2.85 -7.89 9.95
CA ILE A 72 2.14 -6.63 9.73
C ILE A 72 1.01 -6.48 10.75
N LEU A 73 0.20 -7.52 10.98
CA LEU A 73 -0.96 -7.46 11.89
C LEU A 73 -0.58 -7.21 13.35
N ILE A 74 0.56 -7.73 13.84
CA ILE A 74 1.02 -7.45 15.22
C ILE A 74 1.50 -6.01 15.39
N SER A 75 1.82 -5.32 14.31
CA SER A 75 2.24 -3.92 14.33
C SER A 75 1.05 -2.95 14.26
N LEU A 76 -0.17 -3.47 14.08
CA LEU A 76 -1.41 -2.70 14.02
C LEU A 76 -2.18 -2.79 15.34
N PRO A 77 -3.05 -1.81 15.67
CA PRO A 77 -3.82 -1.84 16.89
C PRO A 77 -4.77 -3.04 16.92
N SER A 78 -5.07 -3.53 18.14
CA SER A 78 -6.18 -4.45 18.37
C SER A 78 -7.42 -3.68 18.84
N ASP A 79 -8.60 -4.30 18.75
CA ASP A 79 -9.85 -3.70 19.21
C ASP A 79 -9.82 -3.25 20.68
N SER A 80 -9.01 -3.97 21.50
CA SER A 80 -8.83 -3.65 22.91
C SER A 80 -7.84 -2.50 23.16
N THR A 81 -6.97 -2.19 22.19
CA THR A 81 -5.95 -1.12 22.29
C THR A 81 -6.34 0.14 21.51
N TYR A 82 -7.43 0.08 20.75
CA TYR A 82 -7.96 1.25 20.06
C TYR A 82 -8.52 2.25 21.09
N LEU A 83 -7.68 3.21 21.45
CA LEU A 83 -8.06 4.30 22.32
C LEU A 83 -8.23 5.57 21.47
N PRO A 84 -9.35 6.31 21.65
CA PRO A 84 -9.52 7.59 20.96
C PRO A 84 -8.40 8.59 21.23
N THR A 85 -7.63 8.41 22.29
CA THR A 85 -6.51 9.26 22.68
C THR A 85 -5.15 8.82 22.11
N ASN A 86 -5.02 7.57 21.65
CA ASN A 86 -3.79 7.09 21.02
C ASN A 86 -3.99 7.02 19.52
N GLN A 87 -3.52 8.05 18.84
CA GLN A 87 -3.73 8.23 17.39
C GLN A 87 -2.50 7.85 16.56
N PHE A 88 -1.45 7.32 17.21
CA PHE A 88 -0.27 6.85 16.50
C PHE A 88 -0.42 5.38 16.11
N PHE A 89 -0.93 5.16 14.89
CA PHE A 89 -1.08 3.84 14.28
C PHE A 89 -0.28 3.73 12.97
N GLY A 90 0.73 4.58 12.82
CA GLY A 90 1.62 4.52 11.68
C GLY A 90 2.55 3.30 11.73
N LEU A 91 2.75 2.65 10.58
CA LEU A 91 3.68 1.53 10.44
C LEU A 91 5.05 2.00 9.97
N SER A 92 6.07 1.67 10.75
CA SER A 92 7.46 1.80 10.32
C SER A 92 7.86 0.63 9.42
N PRO A 93 8.85 0.79 8.52
CA PRO A 93 9.37 -0.29 7.69
C PRO A 93 9.83 -1.53 8.47
N GLY A 94 10.32 -1.34 9.68
CA GLY A 94 10.74 -2.42 10.59
C GLY A 94 9.63 -2.94 11.51
N GLY A 95 8.42 -2.40 11.44
CA GLY A 95 7.32 -2.74 12.34
C GLY A 95 7.67 -2.43 13.80
N LEU A 96 7.42 -3.37 14.70
CA LEU A 96 7.76 -3.26 16.13
C LEU A 96 9.25 -3.55 16.43
N ALA A 97 9.99 -4.08 15.47
CA ALA A 97 11.39 -4.39 15.64
C ALA A 97 12.23 -3.12 15.49
N ASN A 98 12.48 -2.46 16.61
CA ASN A 98 13.46 -1.39 16.68
C ASN A 98 14.80 -2.01 17.06
N GLY A 99 15.65 -2.23 16.06
CA GLY A 99 17.02 -2.71 16.26
C GLY A 99 17.88 -1.66 16.96
N ALA A 100 19.13 -2.00 17.21
CA ALA A 100 20.02 -1.18 18.02
C ALA A 100 20.76 -0.07 17.25
N ASN A 101 20.47 0.20 15.98
CA ASN A 101 21.27 1.11 15.15
C ASN A 101 20.42 1.84 14.09
N PHE A 102 21.08 2.74 13.36
CA PHE A 102 20.56 3.60 12.29
C PHE A 102 19.80 2.91 11.14
N THR A 103 19.66 1.59 11.17
CA THR A 103 19.11 0.76 10.09
C THR A 103 17.67 0.30 10.31
N ASP A 104 17.02 0.73 11.39
CA ASP A 104 15.67 0.27 11.74
C ASP A 104 14.57 1.33 11.60
N TYR A 105 14.92 2.49 11.03
CA TYR A 105 14.01 3.60 10.78
C TYR A 105 13.33 4.18 12.04
N GLN A 106 13.76 3.81 13.23
CA GLN A 106 13.38 4.37 14.54
C GLN A 106 11.87 4.42 14.82
N GLY A 107 11.09 3.58 14.15
CA GLY A 107 9.63 3.59 14.24
C GLY A 107 8.95 4.71 13.45
N HIS A 108 9.70 5.45 12.63
CA HIS A 108 9.14 6.50 11.79
C HIS A 108 8.30 5.93 10.63
N VAL A 109 7.36 6.72 10.13
CA VAL A 109 6.40 6.35 9.10
C VAL A 109 6.77 6.99 7.78
N PHE A 110 6.93 6.17 6.74
CA PHE A 110 7.28 6.54 5.38
C PHE A 110 6.13 6.18 4.42
N TRP A 111 6.38 6.27 3.12
CA TRP A 111 5.49 5.78 2.06
C TRP A 111 5.31 4.26 2.07
N ASP A 112 6.15 3.57 2.80
CA ASP A 112 6.13 2.13 3.05
C ASP A 112 4.78 1.67 3.58
N MET A 113 4.19 2.49 4.45
CA MET A 113 2.86 2.23 4.98
C MET A 113 1.82 2.21 3.87
N GLU A 114 1.74 3.26 3.06
CA GLU A 114 0.69 3.46 2.07
C GLU A 114 0.84 2.62 0.82
N THR A 115 2.05 2.62 0.25
CA THR A 115 2.29 1.98 -1.04
C THR A 115 2.50 0.48 -0.91
N TRP A 116 3.11 0.02 0.18
CA TRP A 116 3.57 -1.35 0.29
C TRP A 116 2.72 -2.21 1.23
N MET A 117 2.46 -1.77 2.46
CA MET A 117 1.73 -2.57 3.46
C MET A 117 0.21 -2.42 3.36
N TYR A 118 -0.26 -1.20 3.12
CA TYR A 118 -1.67 -0.83 3.13
C TYR A 118 -2.57 -1.62 2.17
N PRO A 119 -2.20 -1.83 0.88
CA PRO A 119 -3.13 -2.42 -0.08
C PRO A 119 -3.60 -3.83 0.31
N GLY A 120 -2.70 -4.67 0.82
CA GLY A 120 -3.04 -6.02 1.29
C GLY A 120 -3.94 -5.99 2.53
N ILE A 121 -3.64 -5.09 3.48
CA ILE A 121 -4.45 -4.93 4.69
C ILE A 121 -5.85 -4.40 4.35
N LEU A 122 -5.97 -3.44 3.42
CA LEU A 122 -7.25 -2.90 3.01
C LEU A 122 -8.23 -3.99 2.52
N MET A 123 -7.75 -4.91 1.71
CA MET A 123 -8.61 -5.96 1.13
C MET A 123 -8.97 -7.07 2.11
N LEU A 124 -8.17 -7.26 3.17
CA LEU A 124 -8.37 -8.32 4.16
C LEU A 124 -8.94 -7.81 5.50
N HIS A 125 -8.60 -6.58 5.89
CA HIS A 125 -8.92 -5.97 7.19
C HIS A 125 -9.18 -4.46 7.02
N PRO A 126 -10.27 -4.04 6.35
CA PRO A 126 -10.52 -2.63 6.01
C PRO A 126 -10.60 -1.72 7.24
N GLU A 127 -11.02 -2.22 8.40
CA GLU A 127 -11.03 -1.48 9.66
C GLU A 127 -9.62 -1.13 10.14
N LEU A 128 -8.64 -2.00 9.92
CA LEU A 128 -7.23 -1.72 10.24
C LEU A 128 -6.63 -0.74 9.22
N ALA A 129 -7.01 -0.84 7.96
CA ALA A 129 -6.63 0.13 6.94
C ALA A 129 -7.17 1.53 7.28
N LYS A 130 -8.41 1.64 7.78
CA LYS A 130 -8.95 2.91 8.31
C LYS A 130 -8.12 3.45 9.46
N ALA A 131 -7.68 2.58 10.37
CA ALA A 131 -6.82 2.97 11.49
C ALA A 131 -5.45 3.51 10.99
N MET A 132 -4.85 2.90 9.97
CA MET A 132 -3.62 3.40 9.34
C MET A 132 -3.82 4.82 8.76
N LEU A 133 -4.92 5.07 8.06
CA LEU A 133 -5.26 6.41 7.55
C LEU A 133 -5.51 7.42 8.68
N SER A 134 -5.98 6.97 9.85
CA SER A 134 -6.22 7.86 11.01
C SER A 134 -4.94 8.53 11.50
N TYR A 135 -3.77 7.90 11.36
CA TYR A 135 -2.50 8.55 11.64
C TYR A 135 -2.24 9.74 10.71
N ARG A 136 -2.53 9.58 9.41
CA ARG A 136 -2.36 10.67 8.43
C ARG A 136 -3.37 11.79 8.64
N LEU A 137 -4.61 11.47 8.97
CA LEU A 137 -5.62 12.46 9.38
C LEU A 137 -5.16 13.24 10.62
N PHE A 138 -4.69 12.53 11.65
CA PHE A 138 -4.14 13.16 12.85
C PHE A 138 -2.97 14.11 12.55
N SER A 139 -2.12 13.76 11.60
CA SER A 139 -0.94 14.53 11.24
C SER A 139 -1.21 15.66 10.23
N MET A 140 -2.46 15.87 9.77
CA MET A 140 -2.82 16.97 8.85
C MET A 140 -2.35 18.35 9.31
N PRO A 141 -2.47 18.75 10.59
CA PRO A 141 -2.02 20.07 11.04
C PRO A 141 -0.51 20.28 10.75
N ALA A 142 0.34 19.32 11.07
CA ALA A 142 1.77 19.39 10.79
C ALA A 142 2.07 19.42 9.28
N ALA A 143 1.31 18.63 8.49
CA ALA A 143 1.44 18.64 7.03
C ALA A 143 1.01 19.97 6.42
N ARG A 144 0.02 20.66 7.00
CA ARG A 144 -0.43 22.00 6.57
C ARG A 144 0.65 23.03 6.88
N GLU A 145 1.22 23.03 8.09
CA GLU A 145 2.33 23.90 8.45
C GLU A 145 3.52 23.73 7.49
N ARG A 146 3.81 22.49 7.10
CA ARG A 146 4.88 22.19 6.15
C ARG A 146 4.57 22.71 4.73
N ALA A 147 3.34 22.62 4.26
CA ALA A 147 2.94 23.19 2.97
C ALA A 147 3.10 24.71 2.97
N VAL A 148 2.58 25.39 4.01
CA VAL A 148 2.68 26.84 4.17
C VAL A 148 4.14 27.30 4.26
N ALA A 149 4.99 26.59 5.01
CA ALA A 149 6.43 26.90 5.10
C ALA A 149 7.14 26.78 3.74
N GLY A 150 6.65 25.91 2.85
CA GLY A 150 7.11 25.76 1.47
C GLY A 150 6.49 26.75 0.48
N GLY A 151 5.53 27.58 0.92
CA GLY A 151 4.80 28.51 0.04
C GLY A 151 3.68 27.88 -0.77
N TYR A 152 3.15 26.72 -0.33
CA TYR A 152 2.10 25.95 -1.00
C TYR A 152 0.79 25.96 -0.23
N ASP A 153 -0.31 25.74 -0.96
CA ASP A 153 -1.64 25.52 -0.40
C ASP A 153 -1.76 24.05 0.08
N GLY A 154 -2.84 23.76 0.81
CA GLY A 154 -3.21 22.41 1.21
C GLY A 154 -2.28 21.77 2.23
N ILE A 155 -1.98 20.48 2.07
CA ILE A 155 -1.15 19.69 2.99
C ILE A 155 -0.02 18.98 2.24
N ARG A 156 1.20 19.11 2.76
CA ARG A 156 2.41 18.40 2.30
C ARG A 156 2.94 17.53 3.42
N TYR A 157 2.85 16.22 3.24
CA TYR A 157 3.32 15.28 4.25
C TYR A 157 4.85 15.22 4.31
N PRO A 158 5.42 14.91 5.51
CA PRO A 158 6.83 14.68 5.68
C PRO A 158 7.29 13.39 5.01
N TRP A 159 8.56 13.30 4.64
CA TRP A 159 9.15 12.04 4.20
C TRP A 159 9.16 11.03 5.34
N GLU A 160 9.74 11.38 6.48
CA GLU A 160 9.67 10.62 7.71
C GLU A 160 8.70 11.28 8.70
N GLY A 161 7.58 10.61 8.97
CA GLY A 161 6.61 11.08 9.94
C GLY A 161 6.88 10.54 11.35
N GLY A 162 7.02 11.43 12.32
CA GLY A 162 7.09 11.05 13.74
C GLY A 162 5.71 10.86 14.38
N SER A 163 5.69 10.64 15.71
CA SER A 163 4.46 10.46 16.49
C SER A 163 3.53 11.69 16.50
N THR A 164 4.06 12.87 16.19
CA THR A 164 3.29 14.12 16.07
C THR A 164 2.87 14.43 14.63
N GLY A 165 3.33 13.63 13.66
CA GLY A 165 3.18 13.90 12.24
C GLY A 165 4.18 14.92 11.68
N ALA A 166 5.08 15.43 12.52
CA ALA A 166 6.13 16.34 12.09
C ALA A 166 7.20 15.60 11.27
N GLU A 167 7.91 16.35 10.43
CA GLU A 167 9.09 15.87 9.70
C GLU A 167 10.24 15.58 10.66
N VAL A 168 10.73 14.35 10.63
CA VAL A 168 11.80 13.86 11.51
C VAL A 168 12.96 13.22 10.75
N THR A 169 13.03 13.38 9.43
CA THR A 169 14.17 12.90 8.63
C THR A 169 15.48 13.47 9.17
N PRO A 170 16.44 12.62 9.52
CA PRO A 170 17.74 13.06 10.04
C PRO A 170 18.49 13.92 9.03
N ASP A 171 19.36 14.81 9.53
CA ASP A 171 20.17 15.71 8.70
C ASP A 171 21.17 14.98 7.77
N ILE A 172 21.35 13.69 7.95
CA ILE A 172 22.16 12.86 7.04
C ILE A 172 21.54 12.80 5.63
N CYS A 173 20.22 13.00 5.50
CA CYS A 173 19.56 13.10 4.21
C CYS A 173 18.62 14.31 4.14
N ILE A 174 19.20 15.52 4.06
CA ILE A 174 18.44 16.75 3.80
C ILE A 174 17.66 16.67 2.48
N PRO A 175 18.22 16.15 1.36
CA PRO A 175 17.45 15.98 0.12
C PRO A 175 16.23 15.07 0.27
N CYS A 176 16.30 14.00 1.08
CA CYS A 176 15.14 13.17 1.36
C CYS A 176 14.00 13.99 1.97
N ARG A 177 14.33 14.78 3.00
CA ARG A 177 13.38 15.66 3.69
C ARG A 177 12.75 16.70 2.75
N GLU A 178 13.55 17.30 1.88
CA GLU A 178 13.08 18.42 1.06
C GLU A 178 12.43 17.97 -0.25
N ASN A 179 12.95 16.92 -0.88
CA ASN A 179 12.62 16.59 -2.26
C ASN A 179 11.74 15.35 -2.42
N GLN A 180 11.63 14.46 -1.43
CA GLN A 180 10.72 13.31 -1.51
C GLN A 180 9.26 13.74 -1.27
N GLN A 181 8.66 14.33 -2.29
CA GLN A 181 7.31 14.87 -2.21
C GLN A 181 6.24 13.88 -2.63
N HIS A 182 6.63 12.80 -3.30
CA HIS A 182 5.70 11.74 -3.73
C HIS A 182 4.95 11.10 -2.57
N ILE A 183 5.48 11.15 -1.33
CA ILE A 183 4.77 10.69 -0.12
C ILE A 183 3.34 11.26 -0.01
N THR A 184 3.11 12.51 -0.41
CA THR A 184 1.75 13.10 -0.41
C THR A 184 0.84 12.43 -1.45
N GLY A 185 1.39 12.04 -2.59
CA GLY A 185 0.70 11.25 -3.62
C GLY A 185 0.40 9.81 -3.18
N ASP A 186 1.33 9.19 -2.43
CA ASP A 186 1.18 7.84 -1.89
C ASP A 186 0.08 7.77 -0.83
N ILE A 187 -0.03 8.79 0.00
CA ILE A 187 -1.12 8.93 0.97
C ILE A 187 -2.45 9.15 0.26
N ALA A 188 -2.49 9.99 -0.77
CA ALA A 188 -3.68 10.17 -1.60
C ALA A 188 -4.08 8.88 -2.31
N PHE A 189 -3.11 8.07 -2.77
CA PHE A 189 -3.35 6.74 -3.30
C PHE A 189 -4.04 5.84 -2.26
N ALA A 190 -3.56 5.78 -1.02
CA ALA A 190 -4.18 4.97 0.03
C ALA A 190 -5.62 5.42 0.34
N ALA A 191 -5.88 6.74 0.41
CA ALA A 191 -7.21 7.29 0.58
C ALA A 191 -8.14 6.93 -0.60
N ARG A 192 -7.64 7.01 -1.83
CA ARG A 192 -8.36 6.57 -3.03
C ARG A 192 -8.73 5.09 -2.96
N GLN A 193 -7.78 4.24 -2.58
CA GLN A 193 -8.02 2.79 -2.43
C GLN A 193 -9.07 2.52 -1.34
N TYR A 194 -9.00 3.24 -0.20
CA TYR A 194 -9.98 3.09 0.88
C TYR A 194 -11.40 3.38 0.41
N VAL A 195 -11.61 4.54 -0.21
CA VAL A 195 -12.93 4.93 -0.73
C VAL A 195 -13.41 3.96 -1.80
N SER A 196 -12.51 3.50 -2.68
CA SER A 196 -12.84 2.55 -3.74
C SER A 196 -13.27 1.19 -3.18
N ALA A 197 -12.61 0.71 -2.12
CA ALA A 197 -12.91 -0.57 -1.51
C ALA A 197 -14.16 -0.54 -0.61
N THR A 198 -14.42 0.57 0.07
CA THR A 198 -15.40 0.60 1.17
C THR A 198 -16.64 1.41 0.87
N ARG A 199 -16.54 2.48 0.05
CA ARG A 199 -17.59 3.50 -0.09
C ARG A 199 -18.03 4.07 1.25
N ASP A 200 -17.11 4.24 2.20
CA ASP A 200 -17.40 4.78 3.53
C ASP A 200 -17.77 6.26 3.42
N LEU A 201 -19.06 6.52 3.15
CA LEU A 201 -19.59 7.88 3.02
C LEU A 201 -19.55 8.63 4.36
N GLN A 202 -19.64 7.90 5.50
CA GLN A 202 -19.52 8.53 6.80
C GLN A 202 -18.10 9.09 6.98
N TRP A 203 -17.07 8.34 6.63
CA TRP A 203 -15.69 8.81 6.67
C TRP A 203 -15.48 10.03 5.79
N LEU A 204 -16.02 10.01 4.55
CA LEU A 204 -15.91 11.15 3.63
C LEU A 204 -16.61 12.40 4.18
N GLN A 205 -17.85 12.28 4.69
CA GLN A 205 -18.71 13.41 5.00
C GLN A 205 -18.50 13.97 6.42
N THR A 206 -18.22 13.10 7.41
CA THR A 206 -18.25 13.48 8.82
C THR A 206 -16.94 13.26 9.58
N GLU A 207 -16.02 12.46 9.03
CA GLU A 207 -14.74 12.13 9.66
C GLU A 207 -13.55 12.80 8.97
N MET A 208 -13.77 13.93 8.29
CA MET A 208 -12.77 14.72 7.57
C MET A 208 -12.13 14.04 6.34
N GLY A 209 -12.65 12.89 5.88
CA GLY A 209 -12.05 12.14 4.78
C GLY A 209 -12.02 12.92 3.48
N TYR A 210 -13.09 13.68 3.17
CA TYR A 210 -13.10 14.53 1.99
C TYR A 210 -12.13 15.71 2.12
N GLU A 211 -12.09 16.40 3.27
CA GLU A 211 -11.13 17.48 3.50
C GLU A 211 -9.69 16.99 3.33
N PHE A 212 -9.36 15.82 3.87
CA PHE A 212 -8.06 15.18 3.72
C PHE A 212 -7.66 14.97 2.25
N ILE A 213 -8.58 14.43 1.43
CA ILE A 213 -8.35 14.22 0.00
C ILE A 213 -8.22 15.57 -0.73
N ARG A 214 -9.10 16.51 -0.43
CA ARG A 214 -9.12 17.86 -1.02
C ARG A 214 -7.83 18.64 -0.77
N GLU A 215 -7.34 18.62 0.46
CA GLU A 215 -6.14 19.36 0.85
C GLU A 215 -4.86 18.78 0.19
N MET A 216 -4.77 17.46 0.00
CA MET A 216 -3.67 16.87 -0.79
C MET A 216 -3.74 17.29 -2.27
N ALA A 217 -4.93 17.34 -2.85
CA ALA A 217 -5.10 17.85 -4.21
C ALA A 217 -4.74 19.33 -4.33
N ALA A 218 -5.15 20.16 -3.36
CA ALA A 218 -4.79 21.57 -3.31
C ALA A 218 -3.27 21.77 -3.25
N PHE A 219 -2.55 20.93 -2.50
CA PHE A 219 -1.08 20.95 -2.51
C PHE A 219 -0.54 20.73 -3.92
N TRP A 220 -0.95 19.68 -4.61
CA TRP A 220 -0.45 19.37 -5.95
C TRP A 220 -0.79 20.45 -6.98
N VAL A 221 -1.98 21.04 -6.89
CA VAL A 221 -2.38 22.17 -7.77
C VAL A 221 -1.52 23.39 -7.54
N SER A 222 -1.16 23.70 -6.28
CA SER A 222 -0.31 24.86 -5.97
C SER A 222 1.19 24.57 -6.22
N ARG A 223 1.58 23.26 -6.21
CA ARG A 223 2.96 22.84 -6.42
C ARG A 223 3.36 22.77 -7.88
N ALA A 224 2.38 22.51 -8.75
CA ALA A 224 2.61 22.43 -10.18
C ALA A 224 2.91 23.83 -10.76
N GLU A 225 4.02 23.96 -11.45
CA GLU A 225 4.53 25.20 -12.02
C GLU A 225 4.08 25.30 -13.49
N GLU A 226 3.35 26.37 -13.82
CA GLU A 226 2.92 26.63 -15.20
C GLU A 226 4.13 26.95 -16.08
N ASP A 227 4.20 26.33 -17.24
CA ASP A 227 5.22 26.54 -18.26
C ASP A 227 4.63 26.53 -19.67
N TRP A 228 5.25 27.24 -20.58
CA TRP A 228 4.82 27.37 -21.96
C TRP A 228 5.91 26.90 -22.92
N ASN A 229 5.63 25.83 -23.64
CA ASN A 229 6.52 25.30 -24.66
C ASN A 229 5.83 25.36 -26.04
N ASN A 230 6.34 26.23 -26.96
CA ASN A 230 5.83 26.40 -28.30
C ASN A 230 4.29 26.53 -28.38
N ASP A 231 3.72 27.47 -27.61
CA ASP A 231 2.29 27.74 -27.49
C ASP A 231 1.46 26.61 -26.82
N THR A 232 2.13 25.58 -26.31
CA THR A 232 1.47 24.52 -25.52
C THR A 232 1.75 24.78 -24.05
N MET A 233 0.67 24.97 -23.27
CA MET A 233 0.74 25.13 -21.82
C MET A 233 0.83 23.77 -21.15
N MET A 234 1.74 23.65 -20.19
CA MET A 234 1.88 22.46 -19.34
C MET A 234 2.22 22.86 -17.91
N TYR A 235 2.10 21.93 -17.00
CA TYR A 235 2.50 22.08 -15.60
C TYR A 235 3.65 21.12 -15.28
N ASN A 236 4.73 21.67 -14.73
CA ASN A 236 5.91 20.93 -14.30
C ASN A 236 5.95 20.76 -12.78
N ILE A 237 6.52 19.65 -12.31
CA ILE A 237 6.88 19.44 -10.90
C ILE A 237 8.40 19.25 -10.85
N ASN A 238 9.10 20.31 -10.51
CA ASN A 238 10.56 20.40 -10.57
C ASN A 238 11.22 20.18 -9.20
N GLY A 239 12.49 19.73 -9.19
CA GLY A 239 13.28 19.63 -7.97
C GLY A 239 12.76 18.58 -6.99
N VAL A 240 12.35 17.41 -7.47
CA VAL A 240 11.88 16.31 -6.64
C VAL A 240 12.88 15.16 -6.59
N MET A 241 12.81 14.36 -5.53
CA MET A 241 13.45 13.05 -5.45
C MET A 241 12.36 12.01 -5.69
N PRO A 242 12.52 11.14 -6.72
CA PRO A 242 11.58 10.08 -7.01
C PRO A 242 11.77 8.88 -6.04
N PRO A 243 11.01 7.77 -6.18
CA PRO A 243 11.31 6.53 -5.47
C PRO A 243 12.74 6.03 -5.66
N ASP A 244 13.36 6.28 -6.81
CA ASP A 244 14.80 6.08 -7.00
C ASP A 244 15.63 7.13 -6.25
N GLU A 245 15.98 6.85 -5.01
CA GLU A 245 16.76 7.74 -4.15
C GLU A 245 18.22 7.96 -4.60
N TYR A 246 18.66 7.33 -5.69
CA TYR A 246 19.93 7.67 -6.34
C TYR A 246 19.83 8.99 -7.11
N GLN A 247 18.61 9.50 -7.31
CA GLN A 247 18.33 10.80 -7.94
C GLN A 247 17.92 11.82 -6.87
N ILE A 248 18.79 12.75 -6.56
CA ILE A 248 18.58 13.69 -5.43
C ILE A 248 17.61 14.83 -5.77
N SER A 249 17.65 15.32 -7.00
CA SER A 249 16.81 16.44 -7.46
C SER A 249 16.67 16.37 -8.97
N ILE A 250 15.49 15.98 -9.42
CA ILE A 250 15.15 15.87 -10.85
C ILE A 250 13.86 16.63 -11.14
N ASN A 251 13.62 16.89 -12.41
CA ASN A 251 12.40 17.52 -12.87
C ASN A 251 11.46 16.46 -13.46
N ASN A 252 10.19 16.62 -13.19
CA ASN A 252 9.15 15.82 -13.79
C ASN A 252 9.36 14.29 -13.64
N SER A 253 9.47 13.83 -12.37
CA SER A 253 9.41 12.38 -12.10
C SER A 253 8.09 11.82 -12.62
N VAL A 254 8.15 10.76 -13.41
CA VAL A 254 6.95 10.10 -13.94
C VAL A 254 6.06 9.59 -12.82
N TYR A 255 6.65 8.99 -11.78
CA TYR A 255 5.93 8.48 -10.62
C TYR A 255 5.22 9.61 -9.84
N THR A 256 5.97 10.67 -9.51
CA THR A 256 5.45 11.82 -8.77
C THR A 256 4.34 12.53 -9.54
N ASN A 257 4.56 12.77 -10.84
CA ASN A 257 3.63 13.51 -11.67
C ASN A 257 2.32 12.74 -11.91
N ILE A 258 2.38 11.42 -12.12
CA ILE A 258 1.19 10.58 -12.22
C ILE A 258 0.46 10.52 -10.87
N GLY A 259 1.18 10.39 -9.75
CA GLY A 259 0.61 10.44 -8.41
C GLY A 259 -0.14 11.75 -8.14
N ALA A 260 0.45 12.88 -8.54
CA ALA A 260 -0.19 14.21 -8.45
C ALA A 260 -1.47 14.29 -9.30
N LYS A 261 -1.42 13.87 -10.58
CA LYS A 261 -2.60 13.83 -11.48
C LYS A 261 -3.73 13.01 -10.86
N LEU A 262 -3.42 11.80 -10.40
CA LEU A 262 -4.40 10.89 -9.80
C LEU A 262 -4.99 11.45 -8.50
N SER A 263 -4.18 12.16 -7.69
CA SER A 263 -4.63 12.80 -6.46
C SER A 263 -5.66 13.91 -6.76
N ILE A 264 -5.35 14.76 -7.74
CA ILE A 264 -6.24 15.88 -8.13
C ILE A 264 -7.53 15.34 -8.74
N MET A 265 -7.45 14.40 -9.69
CA MET A 265 -8.63 13.81 -10.35
C MET A 265 -9.52 13.09 -9.35
N PHE A 266 -8.93 12.42 -8.36
CA PHE A 266 -9.72 11.71 -7.35
C PHE A 266 -10.46 12.65 -6.39
N ALA A 267 -9.92 13.84 -6.11
CA ALA A 267 -10.58 14.82 -5.26
C ALA A 267 -11.91 15.31 -5.86
N GLU A 268 -12.00 15.50 -7.17
CA GLU A 268 -13.25 15.79 -7.87
C GLU A 268 -14.28 14.66 -7.69
N TYR A 269 -13.86 13.42 -7.86
CA TYR A 269 -14.71 12.26 -7.66
C TYR A 269 -15.18 12.13 -6.20
N ALA A 270 -14.29 12.35 -5.25
CA ALA A 270 -14.59 12.31 -3.82
C ALA A 270 -15.57 13.41 -3.41
N ALA A 271 -15.47 14.61 -3.99
CA ALA A 271 -16.44 15.71 -3.79
C ALA A 271 -17.86 15.29 -4.20
N CYS A 272 -17.98 14.66 -5.37
CA CYS A 272 -19.26 14.15 -5.85
C CYS A 272 -19.83 13.09 -4.89
N LEU A 273 -19.02 12.14 -4.41
CA LEU A 273 -19.45 11.12 -3.44
C LEU A 273 -19.84 11.73 -2.08
N ALA A 274 -19.08 12.72 -1.61
CA ALA A 274 -19.37 13.41 -0.36
C ALA A 274 -20.65 14.27 -0.43
N GLY A 275 -21.15 14.56 -1.64
CA GLY A 275 -22.28 15.47 -1.85
C GLY A 275 -21.92 16.93 -1.52
N THR A 276 -20.63 17.28 -1.60
CA THR A 276 -20.15 18.63 -1.30
C THR A 276 -20.27 19.49 -2.54
N ALA A 277 -20.89 20.66 -2.39
CA ALA A 277 -20.94 21.67 -3.45
C ALA A 277 -19.62 22.46 -3.44
N GLU A 278 -18.66 22.02 -4.21
CA GLU A 278 -17.45 22.80 -4.45
C GLU A 278 -17.69 23.90 -5.48
N ASP A 279 -16.86 24.94 -5.43
CA ASP A 279 -16.87 25.99 -6.45
C ASP A 279 -16.49 25.40 -7.82
N ASN A 280 -17.37 25.55 -8.79
CA ASN A 280 -17.13 25.07 -10.15
C ASN A 280 -15.82 25.61 -10.75
N ALA A 281 -15.47 26.86 -10.47
CA ALA A 281 -14.22 27.44 -10.94
C ALA A 281 -12.98 26.75 -10.34
N MET A 282 -13.07 26.32 -9.08
CA MET A 282 -12.02 25.52 -8.43
C MET A 282 -11.88 24.14 -9.08
N ILE A 283 -12.98 23.45 -9.31
CA ILE A 283 -12.98 22.13 -9.97
C ILE A 283 -12.44 22.22 -11.40
N GLU A 284 -12.84 23.24 -12.16
CA GLU A 284 -12.33 23.49 -13.52
C GLU A 284 -10.81 23.74 -13.50
N LYS A 285 -10.32 24.55 -12.55
CA LYS A 285 -8.89 24.78 -12.38
C LYS A 285 -8.14 23.47 -12.06
N TRP A 286 -8.67 22.66 -11.15
CA TRP A 286 -8.04 21.39 -10.77
C TRP A 286 -7.97 20.44 -11.96
N ARG A 287 -9.06 20.27 -12.68
CA ARG A 287 -9.11 19.45 -13.89
C ARG A 287 -8.09 19.94 -14.92
N HIS A 288 -8.05 21.25 -15.14
CA HIS A 288 -7.10 21.85 -16.06
C HIS A 288 -5.64 21.56 -15.67
N VAL A 289 -5.29 21.72 -14.40
CA VAL A 289 -3.93 21.38 -13.90
C VAL A 289 -3.66 19.88 -14.08
N ALA A 290 -4.57 19.02 -13.64
CA ALA A 290 -4.39 17.56 -13.74
C ALA A 290 -4.22 17.09 -15.19
N GLU A 291 -5.01 17.60 -16.13
CA GLU A 291 -4.92 17.25 -17.54
C GLU A 291 -3.55 17.64 -18.13
N ASN A 292 -3.01 18.78 -17.71
CA ASN A 292 -1.81 19.37 -18.30
C ASN A 292 -0.51 19.18 -17.47
N ILE A 293 -0.51 18.47 -16.33
CA ILE A 293 0.74 18.04 -15.69
C ILE A 293 1.53 17.19 -16.69
N TYR A 294 2.78 17.57 -16.93
CA TYR A 294 3.67 16.88 -17.84
C TYR A 294 3.99 15.47 -17.33
N VAL A 295 3.82 14.48 -18.17
CA VAL A 295 4.22 13.08 -17.90
C VAL A 295 5.30 12.71 -18.92
N PRO A 296 6.55 12.44 -18.49
CA PRO A 296 7.61 12.01 -19.36
C PRO A 296 7.20 10.79 -20.18
N PHE A 297 7.28 10.91 -21.52
CA PHE A 297 6.98 9.81 -22.42
C PHE A 297 7.85 9.87 -23.67
N SER A 298 8.41 8.75 -24.06
CA SER A 298 9.17 8.59 -25.30
C SER A 298 8.29 8.03 -26.42
N GLU A 299 7.83 8.87 -27.32
CA GLU A 299 7.03 8.46 -28.48
C GLU A 299 7.79 7.48 -29.39
N PHE A 300 9.09 7.65 -29.53
CA PHE A 300 9.90 6.80 -30.40
C PHE A 300 10.13 5.40 -29.81
N LYS A 301 10.44 5.31 -28.50
CA LYS A 301 10.73 4.04 -27.82
C LYS A 301 9.50 3.46 -27.11
N ARG A 302 8.42 4.22 -27.07
CA ARG A 302 7.16 3.79 -26.46
C ARG A 302 7.33 3.32 -25.01
N TYR A 303 7.94 4.19 -24.16
CA TYR A 303 8.10 3.92 -22.73
C TYR A 303 8.05 5.23 -21.94
N HIS A 304 7.92 5.11 -20.61
CA HIS A 304 7.98 6.26 -19.70
C HIS A 304 9.41 6.43 -19.17
N PRO A 305 10.15 7.48 -19.58
CA PRO A 305 11.37 7.89 -18.89
C PRO A 305 11.06 8.15 -17.40
N GLU A 306 11.97 7.76 -16.52
CA GLU A 306 11.82 7.96 -15.09
C GLU A 306 11.59 9.43 -14.71
N PHE A 307 12.26 10.32 -15.42
CA PHE A 307 12.13 11.77 -15.30
C PHE A 307 12.50 12.49 -16.62
N GLU A 308 12.25 13.78 -16.67
CA GLU A 308 12.62 14.60 -17.82
C GLU A 308 14.13 14.58 -18.04
N GLY A 309 14.56 14.26 -19.27
CA GLY A 309 15.97 14.12 -19.61
C GLY A 309 16.62 12.81 -19.17
N PHE A 310 15.83 11.84 -18.69
CA PHE A 310 16.32 10.48 -18.50
C PHE A 310 16.68 9.87 -19.86
N GLU A 311 17.94 9.68 -20.10
CA GLU A 311 18.43 9.05 -21.32
C GLU A 311 18.60 7.55 -21.09
N ASP A 312 18.15 6.77 -22.06
CA ASP A 312 18.32 5.32 -22.09
C ASP A 312 19.81 4.98 -22.14
N VAL A 313 20.27 4.30 -21.13
CA VAL A 313 21.70 4.14 -20.88
C VAL A 313 22.24 2.94 -21.66
N THR A 314 22.85 3.23 -22.78
CA THR A 314 23.76 2.29 -23.44
C THR A 314 25.19 2.62 -23.01
N GLY A 315 25.71 1.85 -22.02
CA GLY A 315 27.15 1.86 -21.74
C GLY A 315 27.55 2.11 -20.27
N ASP A 316 27.31 3.27 -19.70
CA ASP A 316 27.56 3.53 -18.28
C ASP A 316 26.24 3.47 -17.51
N ARG A 317 25.95 2.31 -16.96
CA ARG A 317 24.66 1.95 -16.36
C ARG A 317 24.25 2.95 -15.27
N LYS A 318 23.24 3.76 -15.53
CA LYS A 318 22.44 4.31 -14.45
C LYS A 318 21.68 3.13 -13.85
N ILE A 319 21.96 2.81 -12.61
CA ILE A 319 21.25 1.80 -11.85
C ILE A 319 20.25 2.56 -11.01
N ILE A 320 18.97 2.20 -11.08
CA ILE A 320 17.94 2.72 -10.20
C ILE A 320 17.87 1.87 -8.93
N LYS A 321 17.67 2.51 -7.77
CA LYS A 321 17.72 1.84 -6.46
C LYS A 321 16.65 0.76 -6.31
N GLN A 322 15.44 1.03 -6.79
CA GLN A 322 14.24 0.24 -6.54
C GLN A 322 13.18 0.47 -7.62
N ALA A 323 12.03 -0.20 -7.51
CA ALA A 323 10.89 0.07 -8.38
C ALA A 323 10.50 1.54 -8.32
N ASP A 324 10.34 2.16 -9.48
CA ASP A 324 9.99 3.57 -9.68
C ASP A 324 8.96 3.69 -10.81
N ALA A 325 9.37 4.02 -12.03
CA ALA A 325 8.46 4.21 -13.17
C ALA A 325 7.47 3.05 -13.38
N ILE A 326 7.86 1.82 -13.12
CA ILE A 326 6.97 0.65 -13.26
C ILE A 326 5.80 0.66 -12.26
N LEU A 327 5.92 1.40 -11.13
CA LEU A 327 4.86 1.54 -10.14
C LEU A 327 3.67 2.34 -10.67
N THR A 328 3.86 3.10 -11.73
CA THR A 328 2.76 3.81 -12.40
C THR A 328 1.71 2.84 -12.97
N GLY A 329 2.15 1.69 -13.52
CA GLY A 329 1.24 0.63 -13.95
C GLY A 329 0.59 -0.11 -12.78
N PHE A 330 1.37 -0.47 -11.76
CA PHE A 330 0.89 -1.03 -10.50
C PHE A 330 1.87 -0.63 -9.37
N PRO A 331 1.41 -0.09 -8.22
CA PRO A 331 0.01 -0.06 -7.75
C PRO A 331 -0.79 1.20 -8.13
N GLN A 332 -0.22 2.23 -8.77
CA GLN A 332 -0.96 3.44 -9.13
C GLN A 332 -2.10 3.18 -10.14
N MET A 333 -1.96 2.15 -10.97
CA MET A 333 -2.91 1.72 -12.01
C MET A 333 -3.23 2.80 -13.03
N TRP A 334 -2.21 3.57 -13.43
CA TRP A 334 -2.28 4.49 -14.56
C TRP A 334 -2.53 3.70 -15.85
N SER A 335 -3.52 4.16 -16.62
CA SER A 335 -3.86 3.48 -17.87
C SER A 335 -2.82 3.74 -18.94
N MET A 336 -2.28 2.68 -19.52
CA MET A 336 -1.30 2.74 -20.61
C MET A 336 -1.51 1.58 -21.58
N PRO A 337 -1.07 1.70 -22.85
CA PRO A 337 -1.08 0.60 -23.80
C PRO A 337 -0.18 -0.56 -23.35
N GLU A 338 -0.53 -1.78 -23.75
CA GLU A 338 0.21 -3.00 -23.39
C GLU A 338 1.67 -2.97 -23.86
N ASP A 339 1.95 -2.44 -25.05
CA ASP A 339 3.30 -2.28 -25.59
C ASP A 339 4.14 -1.32 -24.73
N VAL A 340 3.54 -0.24 -24.24
CA VAL A 340 4.20 0.71 -23.32
C VAL A 340 4.52 0.03 -22.00
N ARG A 341 3.53 -0.68 -21.40
CA ARG A 341 3.73 -1.44 -20.15
C ARG A 341 4.87 -2.44 -20.27
N ARG A 342 4.93 -3.15 -21.40
CA ARG A 342 5.99 -4.12 -21.71
C ARG A 342 7.36 -3.45 -21.81
N ASN A 343 7.46 -2.36 -22.54
CA ASN A 343 8.71 -1.63 -22.73
C ASN A 343 9.22 -1.04 -21.40
N ASP A 344 8.33 -0.52 -20.54
CA ASP A 344 8.69 -0.07 -19.20
C ASP A 344 9.31 -1.22 -18.40
N LEU A 345 8.63 -2.37 -18.32
CA LEU A 345 9.14 -3.52 -17.57
C LEU A 345 10.47 -4.03 -18.12
N GLU A 346 10.61 -4.18 -19.45
CA GLU A 346 11.83 -4.68 -20.09
C GLU A 346 13.03 -3.75 -19.93
N LEU A 347 12.80 -2.46 -19.90
CA LEU A 347 13.86 -1.49 -19.65
C LEU A 347 14.30 -1.53 -18.19
N TYR A 348 13.35 -1.33 -17.29
CA TYR A 348 13.64 -1.13 -15.87
C TYR A 348 14.10 -2.41 -15.16
N GLU A 349 13.71 -3.62 -15.62
CA GLU A 349 14.26 -4.87 -15.07
C GLU A 349 15.78 -5.01 -15.26
N LYS A 350 16.35 -4.37 -16.30
CA LYS A 350 17.78 -4.43 -16.62
C LYS A 350 18.63 -3.46 -15.82
N ILE A 351 18.03 -2.35 -15.39
CA ILE A 351 18.76 -1.24 -14.76
C ILE A 351 18.39 -1.06 -13.27
N THR A 352 17.46 -1.85 -12.75
CA THR A 352 17.14 -1.86 -11.31
C THR A 352 18.20 -2.61 -10.53
N ASP A 353 18.67 -2.01 -9.42
CA ASP A 353 19.70 -2.58 -8.56
C ASP A 353 19.26 -3.93 -8.00
N HIS A 354 20.05 -4.97 -8.28
CA HIS A 354 19.80 -6.31 -7.79
C HIS A 354 19.96 -6.44 -6.25
N GLY A 355 20.73 -5.55 -5.66
CA GLY A 355 20.92 -5.46 -4.22
C GLY A 355 19.91 -4.57 -3.48
N GLY A 356 18.98 -3.98 -4.22
CA GLY A 356 17.96 -3.08 -3.70
C GLY A 356 16.96 -3.74 -2.73
N PRO A 357 16.04 -2.95 -2.17
CA PRO A 357 15.16 -3.38 -1.10
C PRO A 357 14.11 -4.41 -1.56
N ALA A 358 13.70 -5.25 -0.62
CA ALA A 358 12.91 -6.47 -0.83
C ALA A 358 11.54 -6.27 -1.51
N MET A 359 10.93 -5.09 -1.47
CA MET A 359 9.60 -4.87 -2.05
C MET A 359 9.60 -4.72 -3.58
N THR A 360 10.76 -4.50 -4.20
CA THR A 360 10.89 -4.11 -5.63
C THR A 360 10.40 -5.18 -6.61
N TRP A 361 10.95 -6.39 -6.49
CA TRP A 361 10.80 -7.42 -7.55
C TRP A 361 9.39 -8.01 -7.66
N GLY A 362 8.59 -7.90 -6.59
CA GLY A 362 7.19 -8.28 -6.60
C GLY A 362 6.37 -7.46 -7.60
N MET A 363 6.70 -6.18 -7.79
CA MET A 363 6.00 -5.29 -8.73
C MET A 363 6.28 -5.66 -10.19
N PHE A 364 7.50 -6.10 -10.51
CA PHE A 364 7.81 -6.68 -11.82
C PHE A 364 7.01 -7.96 -12.07
N SER A 365 6.91 -8.84 -11.06
CA SER A 365 6.10 -10.05 -11.17
C SER A 365 4.64 -9.74 -11.49
N ILE A 366 4.05 -8.76 -10.81
CA ILE A 366 2.67 -8.31 -11.07
C ILE A 366 2.52 -7.78 -12.50
N GLY A 367 3.45 -6.95 -12.95
CA GLY A 367 3.41 -6.38 -14.29
C GLY A 367 3.53 -7.45 -15.39
N TRP A 368 4.37 -8.48 -15.19
CA TRP A 368 4.47 -9.58 -16.14
C TRP A 368 3.25 -10.50 -16.14
N LEU A 369 2.57 -10.67 -14.98
CA LEU A 369 1.27 -11.35 -14.94
C LEU A 369 0.20 -10.58 -15.72
N GLU A 370 0.15 -9.25 -15.61
CA GLU A 370 -0.75 -8.40 -16.39
C GLU A 370 -0.57 -8.59 -17.90
N LEU A 371 0.65 -8.84 -18.34
CA LEU A 371 1.00 -9.05 -19.76
C LEU A 371 0.94 -10.53 -20.19
N GLY A 372 0.52 -11.44 -19.30
CA GLY A 372 0.42 -12.87 -19.56
C GLY A 372 1.77 -13.61 -19.68
N ASP A 373 2.91 -12.97 -19.37
CA ASP A 373 4.21 -13.65 -19.36
C ASP A 373 4.46 -14.35 -18.03
N LYS A 374 3.87 -15.54 -17.89
CA LYS A 374 3.94 -16.38 -16.68
C LYS A 374 5.37 -16.81 -16.34
N ASN A 375 6.29 -16.89 -17.30
CA ASN A 375 7.67 -17.30 -17.06
C ASN A 375 8.47 -16.17 -16.39
N LYS A 376 8.43 -14.98 -16.95
CA LYS A 376 9.04 -13.79 -16.33
C LYS A 376 8.39 -13.51 -14.97
N ALA A 377 7.08 -13.58 -14.87
CA ALA A 377 6.37 -13.40 -13.61
C ALA A 377 6.88 -14.35 -12.52
N ARG A 378 7.07 -15.64 -12.84
CA ARG A 378 7.64 -16.65 -11.91
C ARG A 378 9.07 -16.31 -11.49
N GLU A 379 9.91 -15.90 -12.42
CA GLU A 379 11.29 -15.50 -12.15
C GLU A 379 11.35 -14.36 -11.13
N PHE A 380 10.63 -13.26 -11.41
CA PHE A 380 10.58 -12.10 -10.54
C PHE A 380 9.88 -12.39 -9.21
N PHE A 381 8.88 -13.26 -9.22
CA PHE A 381 8.25 -13.71 -7.98
C PHE A 381 9.25 -14.41 -7.06
N HIS A 382 9.99 -15.37 -7.56
CA HIS A 382 11.03 -16.04 -6.76
C HIS A 382 12.09 -15.05 -6.27
N LYS A 383 12.50 -14.11 -7.12
CA LYS A 383 13.46 -13.06 -6.78
C LYS A 383 12.92 -12.10 -5.71
N SER A 384 11.60 -11.91 -5.62
CA SER A 384 10.99 -10.97 -4.67
C SER A 384 11.07 -11.41 -3.21
N TYR A 385 11.19 -12.70 -2.91
CA TYR A 385 11.20 -13.17 -1.52
C TYR A 385 12.42 -14.04 -1.16
N SER A 386 12.88 -14.89 -2.07
CA SER A 386 13.87 -15.92 -1.74
C SER A 386 15.18 -15.37 -1.13
N PRO A 387 15.76 -14.28 -1.63
CA PRO A 387 17.01 -13.74 -1.06
C PRO A 387 16.84 -13.00 0.27
N TYR A 388 15.62 -12.62 0.63
CA TYR A 388 15.33 -11.72 1.76
C TYR A 388 14.82 -12.45 3.00
N VAL A 389 14.20 -13.61 2.83
CA VAL A 389 13.58 -14.37 3.93
C VAL A 389 14.62 -15.12 4.75
N ARG A 390 14.50 -15.06 6.08
CA ARG A 390 15.40 -15.73 7.03
C ARG A 390 14.63 -16.73 7.87
N GLU A 391 15.18 -17.95 7.93
CA GLU A 391 14.69 -19.03 8.77
C GLU A 391 15.12 -18.85 10.24
N PRO A 392 14.45 -19.47 11.21
CA PRO A 392 13.25 -20.32 11.06
C PRO A 392 11.91 -19.55 11.09
N PHE A 393 11.92 -18.24 11.42
CA PHE A 393 10.72 -17.45 11.70
C PHE A 393 10.18 -16.67 10.49
N LYS A 394 10.80 -16.87 9.32
CA LYS A 394 10.40 -16.16 8.09
C LYS A 394 10.42 -14.63 8.23
N VAL A 395 11.35 -14.09 9.04
CA VAL A 395 11.60 -12.66 9.08
C VAL A 395 12.26 -12.21 7.78
N TRP A 396 12.07 -10.95 7.43
CA TRP A 396 12.64 -10.39 6.21
C TRP A 396 13.77 -9.42 6.52
N THR A 397 14.82 -9.47 5.72
CA THR A 397 15.81 -8.39 5.68
C THR A 397 15.49 -7.43 4.55
N GLU A 398 15.82 -6.17 4.70
CA GLU A 398 15.62 -5.16 3.67
C GLU A 398 16.44 -5.46 2.42
N ALA A 399 17.74 -5.65 2.59
CA ALA A 399 18.65 -6.05 1.52
C ALA A 399 19.01 -7.54 1.59
N GLN A 400 19.38 -8.11 0.44
CA GLN A 400 19.84 -9.50 0.34
C GLN A 400 21.07 -9.77 1.22
N SER A 401 21.96 -8.79 1.37
CA SER A 401 23.13 -8.85 2.24
C SER A 401 22.80 -8.93 3.74
N GLY A 402 21.55 -8.67 4.13
CA GLY A 402 21.14 -8.55 5.53
C GLY A 402 21.36 -7.15 6.12
N ILE A 403 21.80 -6.17 5.30
CA ILE A 403 21.89 -4.77 5.70
C ILE A 403 20.50 -4.15 5.63
N GLY A 404 20.25 -3.09 6.42
CA GLY A 404 18.97 -2.43 6.54
C GLY A 404 18.13 -3.01 7.67
N ALA A 405 16.81 -2.83 7.61
CA ALA A 405 15.89 -3.31 8.61
C ALA A 405 15.93 -4.84 8.74
N VAL A 406 15.97 -5.34 9.99
CA VAL A 406 16.11 -6.77 10.29
C VAL A 406 14.77 -7.52 10.32
N ASN A 407 13.65 -6.79 10.33
CA ASN A 407 12.30 -7.33 10.17
C ASN A 407 11.52 -6.41 9.24
N PHE A 408 11.87 -6.45 7.96
CA PHE A 408 11.41 -5.51 6.97
C PHE A 408 9.98 -5.82 6.50
N ILE A 409 8.98 -5.30 7.24
CA ILE A 409 7.56 -5.54 6.95
C ILE A 409 7.09 -4.84 5.66
N THR A 410 7.80 -3.85 5.17
CA THR A 410 7.60 -3.27 3.83
C THR A 410 7.78 -4.32 2.74
N GLY A 411 8.85 -5.13 2.81
CA GLY A 411 9.07 -6.24 1.90
C GLY A 411 7.97 -7.31 1.99
N MET A 412 7.49 -7.58 3.21
CA MET A 412 6.34 -8.47 3.43
C MET A 412 5.07 -7.92 2.76
N GLY A 413 4.83 -6.61 2.84
CA GLY A 413 3.71 -5.95 2.17
C GLY A 413 3.78 -6.09 0.65
N GLY A 414 4.93 -5.79 0.04
CA GLY A 414 5.16 -5.97 -1.40
C GLY A 414 4.99 -7.42 -1.86
N PHE A 415 5.46 -8.37 -1.06
CA PHE A 415 5.25 -9.79 -1.31
C PHE A 415 3.76 -10.18 -1.23
N LEU A 416 3.04 -9.75 -0.19
CA LEU A 416 1.60 -10.01 -0.06
C LEU A 416 0.81 -9.38 -1.21
N GLN A 417 1.21 -8.21 -1.70
CA GLN A 417 0.63 -7.64 -2.91
C GLN A 417 0.85 -8.55 -4.12
N THR A 418 2.02 -9.14 -4.28
CA THR A 418 2.28 -10.07 -5.38
C THR A 418 1.42 -11.32 -5.27
N VAL A 419 1.19 -11.84 -4.06
CA VAL A 419 0.29 -12.96 -3.82
C VAL A 419 -1.17 -12.58 -4.10
N LEU A 420 -1.65 -11.45 -3.56
CA LEU A 420 -3.06 -11.06 -3.62
C LEU A 420 -3.44 -10.41 -4.96
N PHE A 421 -2.66 -9.43 -5.39
CA PHE A 421 -2.95 -8.66 -6.60
C PHE A 421 -2.28 -9.24 -7.86
N GLY A 422 -1.13 -9.90 -7.70
CA GLY A 422 -0.49 -10.63 -8.77
C GLY A 422 -1.21 -11.94 -9.05
N TYR A 423 -0.87 -12.98 -8.32
CA TYR A 423 -1.44 -14.32 -8.53
C TYR A 423 -2.92 -14.43 -8.12
N GLY A 424 -3.37 -13.72 -7.10
CA GLY A 424 -4.79 -13.60 -6.77
C GLY A 424 -5.59 -12.81 -7.79
N GLY A 425 -4.94 -12.09 -8.68
CA GLY A 425 -5.55 -11.38 -9.80
C GLY A 425 -6.48 -10.24 -9.44
N VAL A 426 -6.49 -9.80 -8.19
CA VAL A 426 -7.38 -8.73 -7.71
C VAL A 426 -6.90 -7.37 -8.22
N ARG A 427 -7.80 -6.54 -8.78
CA ARG A 427 -7.53 -5.15 -9.15
C ARG A 427 -8.65 -4.25 -8.67
N LEU A 428 -8.35 -3.41 -7.69
CA LEU A 428 -9.28 -2.46 -7.11
C LEU A 428 -9.25 -1.15 -7.92
N ARG A 429 -10.19 -1.00 -8.85
CA ARG A 429 -10.43 0.26 -9.56
C ARG A 429 -11.36 1.16 -8.77
N VAL A 430 -11.47 2.44 -9.14
CA VAL A 430 -12.33 3.41 -8.44
C VAL A 430 -13.78 2.95 -8.32
N GLU A 431 -14.32 2.30 -9.36
CA GLU A 431 -15.73 1.91 -9.40
C GLU A 431 -16.00 0.42 -9.55
N LYS A 432 -14.96 -0.40 -9.66
CA LYS A 432 -15.11 -1.85 -9.89
C LYS A 432 -13.98 -2.65 -9.28
N LEU A 433 -14.27 -3.91 -8.99
CA LEU A 433 -13.28 -4.92 -8.66
C LEU A 433 -13.08 -5.83 -9.87
N GLU A 434 -11.87 -5.82 -10.43
CA GLU A 434 -11.46 -6.74 -11.50
C GLU A 434 -10.80 -7.97 -10.89
N PHE A 435 -10.93 -9.10 -11.57
CA PHE A 435 -10.42 -10.37 -11.08
C PHE A 435 -9.89 -11.25 -12.22
N ASP A 436 -8.61 -11.61 -12.16
CA ASP A 436 -7.92 -12.43 -13.15
C ASP A 436 -6.79 -13.23 -12.47
N PRO A 437 -7.11 -14.31 -11.74
CA PRO A 437 -6.16 -15.04 -10.94
C PRO A 437 -5.32 -16.01 -11.75
N GLU A 438 -4.12 -16.29 -11.24
CA GLU A 438 -3.19 -17.29 -11.76
C GLU A 438 -2.69 -18.18 -10.62
N ILE A 439 -2.33 -19.43 -10.91
CA ILE A 439 -1.81 -20.35 -9.91
C ILE A 439 -0.39 -19.95 -9.48
N ILE A 440 -0.19 -19.88 -8.17
CA ILE A 440 1.16 -19.63 -7.61
C ILE A 440 2.07 -20.81 -7.93
N PRO A 441 3.26 -20.57 -8.49
CA PRO A 441 4.20 -21.64 -8.82
C PRO A 441 4.52 -22.56 -7.63
N GLY A 442 4.44 -23.88 -7.86
CA GLY A 442 4.73 -24.89 -6.84
C GLY A 442 3.61 -25.08 -5.80
N THR A 443 2.39 -24.65 -6.10
CA THR A 443 1.19 -24.90 -5.31
C THR A 443 0.12 -25.53 -6.19
N SER A 444 -0.90 -26.17 -5.60
CA SER A 444 -2.09 -26.65 -6.32
C SER A 444 -3.25 -25.65 -6.31
N GLY A 445 -3.09 -24.52 -5.65
CA GLY A 445 -4.09 -23.48 -5.56
C GLY A 445 -3.92 -22.58 -4.34
N MET A 446 -4.81 -21.61 -4.26
CA MET A 446 -4.91 -20.73 -3.09
C MET A 446 -6.38 -20.45 -2.79
N ARG A 447 -6.61 -19.97 -1.57
CA ARG A 447 -7.91 -19.47 -1.14
C ARG A 447 -7.75 -18.13 -0.46
N LEU A 448 -8.45 -17.12 -0.96
CA LEU A 448 -8.64 -15.85 -0.30
C LEU A 448 -9.87 -15.97 0.59
N VAL A 449 -9.72 -15.75 1.88
CA VAL A 449 -10.80 -15.88 2.86
C VAL A 449 -11.12 -14.52 3.43
N GLY A 450 -12.36 -14.08 3.24
CA GLY A 450 -12.82 -12.82 3.78
C GLY A 450 -12.27 -11.58 3.06
N LEU A 451 -12.00 -11.68 1.75
CA LEU A 451 -11.69 -10.50 0.96
C LEU A 451 -12.89 -9.54 1.02
N ASP A 452 -12.65 -8.34 1.54
CA ASP A 452 -13.71 -7.34 1.70
C ASP A 452 -13.78 -6.39 0.49
N TYR A 453 -14.99 -6.19 -0.01
CA TYR A 453 -15.27 -5.18 -1.02
C TYR A 453 -16.67 -4.63 -0.83
N LEU A 454 -16.77 -3.32 -0.65
CA LEU A 454 -18.01 -2.59 -0.38
C LEU A 454 -18.79 -3.20 0.81
N GLY A 455 -18.08 -3.61 1.86
CA GLY A 455 -18.66 -4.22 3.06
C GLY A 455 -19.19 -5.64 2.87
N ASN A 456 -18.99 -6.23 1.70
CA ASN A 456 -19.26 -7.63 1.44
C ASN A 456 -18.00 -8.46 1.67
N SER A 457 -18.13 -9.67 2.21
CA SER A 457 -17.01 -10.59 2.39
C SER A 457 -17.06 -11.71 1.38
N LEU A 458 -15.93 -11.97 0.71
CA LEU A 458 -15.80 -12.98 -0.33
C LEU A 458 -14.80 -14.05 0.06
N ASN A 459 -15.15 -15.31 -0.16
CA ASN A 459 -14.19 -16.40 -0.20
C ASN A 459 -13.97 -16.78 -1.67
N ILE A 460 -12.71 -16.82 -2.09
CA ILE A 460 -12.32 -17.10 -3.46
C ILE A 460 -11.32 -18.23 -3.45
N ASP A 461 -11.70 -19.38 -4.00
CA ASP A 461 -10.83 -20.54 -4.19
C ASP A 461 -10.32 -20.51 -5.65
N VAL A 462 -9.02 -20.52 -5.83
CA VAL A 462 -8.36 -20.55 -7.15
C VAL A 462 -7.66 -21.89 -7.31
N TYR A 463 -8.07 -22.65 -8.31
CA TYR A 463 -7.49 -23.93 -8.72
C TYR A 463 -7.16 -23.89 -10.22
N GLU A 464 -6.38 -24.85 -10.70
CA GLU A 464 -5.92 -24.92 -12.09
C GLU A 464 -7.07 -24.86 -13.11
N GLU A 465 -8.16 -25.57 -12.85
CA GLU A 465 -9.28 -25.68 -13.80
C GLU A 465 -10.49 -24.82 -13.41
N VAL A 466 -10.58 -24.36 -12.17
CA VAL A 466 -11.79 -23.71 -11.66
C VAL A 466 -11.51 -22.65 -10.62
N ILE A 467 -12.21 -21.53 -10.73
CA ILE A 467 -12.29 -20.50 -9.71
C ILE A 467 -13.67 -20.57 -9.08
N LYS A 468 -13.69 -20.68 -7.74
CA LYS A 468 -14.94 -20.69 -6.98
C LYS A 468 -15.04 -19.44 -6.13
N ILE A 469 -16.12 -18.69 -6.29
CA ILE A 469 -16.39 -17.46 -5.54
C ILE A 469 -17.64 -17.64 -4.69
N VAL A 470 -17.54 -17.34 -3.40
CA VAL A 470 -18.66 -17.40 -2.45
C VAL A 470 -18.74 -16.08 -1.69
N LYS A 471 -19.89 -15.42 -1.76
CA LYS A 471 -20.19 -14.25 -0.93
C LYS A 471 -20.68 -14.73 0.44
N THR A 472 -19.86 -14.57 1.47
CA THR A 472 -20.13 -15.07 2.83
C THR A 472 -20.85 -14.06 3.70
N LYS A 473 -20.61 -12.76 3.46
CA LYS A 473 -21.32 -11.66 4.10
C LYS A 473 -21.85 -10.72 3.01
N ALA A 474 -23.07 -10.25 3.19
CA ALA A 474 -23.69 -9.27 2.29
C ALA A 474 -23.80 -7.90 2.97
N SER A 475 -23.53 -6.85 2.23
CA SER A 475 -23.89 -5.47 2.54
C SER A 475 -25.08 -5.02 1.68
N GLU A 476 -25.47 -3.77 1.82
CA GLU A 476 -26.46 -3.12 0.94
C GLU A 476 -25.97 -2.93 -0.50
N HIS A 477 -24.64 -2.96 -0.70
CA HIS A 477 -24.03 -2.80 -2.02
C HIS A 477 -24.04 -4.11 -2.82
N THR A 478 -24.46 -4.02 -4.07
CA THR A 478 -24.26 -5.09 -5.04
C THR A 478 -22.82 -5.09 -5.52
N ILE A 479 -22.25 -6.28 -5.71
CA ILE A 479 -20.91 -6.41 -6.26
C ILE A 479 -21.02 -6.82 -7.72
N ASP A 480 -20.38 -6.01 -8.56
CA ASP A 480 -20.02 -6.38 -9.92
C ASP A 480 -18.58 -6.86 -9.92
N LEU A 481 -18.32 -8.14 -10.10
CA LEU A 481 -17.00 -8.67 -10.45
C LEU A 481 -16.87 -8.68 -11.97
N VAL A 482 -15.72 -8.21 -12.44
CA VAL A 482 -15.44 -8.15 -13.87
C VAL A 482 -14.13 -8.89 -14.12
N THR A 483 -14.08 -9.74 -15.16
CA THR A 483 -12.79 -10.29 -15.61
C THR A 483 -11.93 -9.18 -16.20
N SER A 484 -10.60 -9.32 -16.18
CA SER A 484 -9.68 -8.29 -16.65
C SER A 484 -9.91 -7.87 -18.10
N ASP A 485 -10.36 -8.80 -18.94
CA ASP A 485 -10.76 -8.55 -20.32
C ASP A 485 -12.16 -7.91 -20.47
N SER A 486 -12.83 -7.61 -19.34
CA SER A 486 -14.17 -7.03 -19.25
C SER A 486 -15.28 -7.82 -19.97
N LYS A 487 -15.04 -9.10 -20.33
CA LYS A 487 -16.00 -9.93 -21.07
C LYS A 487 -17.05 -10.55 -20.19
N ILE A 488 -16.75 -10.79 -18.91
CA ILE A 488 -17.68 -11.45 -18.00
C ILE A 488 -17.93 -10.53 -16.80
N LYS A 489 -19.18 -10.15 -16.62
CA LYS A 489 -19.66 -9.38 -15.48
C LYS A 489 -20.57 -10.25 -14.62
N PHE A 490 -20.28 -10.33 -13.31
CA PHE A 490 -21.06 -11.11 -12.37
C PHE A 490 -21.73 -10.25 -11.33
N ILE A 491 -23.00 -10.53 -11.05
CA ILE A 491 -23.70 -10.03 -9.87
C ILE A 491 -23.66 -11.13 -8.81
N LEU A 492 -22.94 -10.91 -7.74
CA LEU A 492 -22.80 -11.88 -6.67
C LEU A 492 -23.98 -11.82 -5.69
N HIS A 493 -24.74 -12.91 -5.61
CA HIS A 493 -25.78 -13.10 -4.62
C HIS A 493 -25.26 -13.84 -3.39
N SER A 494 -25.71 -13.45 -2.21
CA SER A 494 -25.32 -14.08 -0.95
C SER A 494 -25.65 -15.57 -0.92
N GLY A 495 -24.74 -16.40 -0.44
CA GLY A 495 -24.88 -17.83 -0.30
C GLY A 495 -24.86 -18.64 -1.61
N LYS A 496 -24.72 -18.00 -2.78
CA LYS A 496 -24.54 -18.71 -4.05
C LYS A 496 -23.06 -18.94 -4.35
N ILE A 497 -22.78 -20.07 -4.96
CA ILE A 497 -21.46 -20.44 -5.46
C ILE A 497 -21.40 -20.08 -6.93
N PHE A 498 -20.39 -19.33 -7.32
CA PHE A 498 -20.06 -19.05 -8.71
C PHE A 498 -18.82 -19.85 -9.08
N LEU A 499 -18.91 -20.56 -10.20
CA LEU A 499 -17.80 -21.32 -10.76
C LEU A 499 -17.43 -20.71 -12.11
N LEU A 500 -16.16 -20.43 -12.29
CA LEU A 500 -15.57 -19.97 -13.52
C LEU A 500 -14.52 -20.98 -13.97
N ASN A 501 -14.46 -21.26 -15.26
CA ASN A 501 -13.33 -22.01 -15.78
C ASN A 501 -12.10 -21.12 -15.74
N ASN A 502 -11.03 -21.61 -15.17
CA ASN A 502 -9.73 -20.97 -15.23
C ASN A 502 -9.13 -21.35 -16.58
N VAL A 503 -9.10 -20.41 -17.55
CA VAL A 503 -8.68 -20.67 -18.94
C VAL A 503 -7.21 -20.37 -19.12
#